data_9dcb8958520cc37c4ff5951724d57cb7
#
_entry.id   9dcb8958520cc37c4ff5951724d57cb7
#
_cell.length_a   1.000
_cell.length_b   1.000
_cell.length_c   1.000
_cell.angle_alpha   90.00
_cell.angle_beta   90.00
_cell.angle_gamma   90.00
#
_symmetry.space_group_name_H-M   'P 1'
#
loop_
_entity.id
_entity.type
_entity.pdbx_description
1 polymer ?
#
loop_
_entity_poly.entity_id
_entity_poly.type
_entity_poly.pdbx_seq_one_letter_code
_entity_poly.pdbx_strand_id
1 'polypeptide(L)'
;MIKLKINGQEHSWDGDPNLSLLWFLRDEAGLTGTKYGCGQALCGACTVIVDKEAVRACITSVSDVVGRQVTTIEGLHATGDHPVQKAWRQLNVPQCGFCQVGQIMQAAALLMENPKPSHDQIRQAMSGNICRCGCYQRIENAIHLASTGV
;
A
#
# COMPACT_ATOMS: atom_id res chain seq x y z
N MET A 1 -0.33 -1.40 -27.09
CA MET A 1 -1.35 -1.40 -26.00
C MET A 1 -0.88 -2.29 -24.86
N ILE A 2 -0.76 -1.75 -23.69
CA ILE A 2 -0.36 -2.44 -22.46
C ILE A 2 -1.61 -2.87 -21.71
N LYS A 3 -1.65 -4.10 -21.20
CA LYS A 3 -2.73 -4.60 -20.34
C LYS A 3 -2.21 -4.76 -18.92
N LEU A 4 -2.92 -4.14 -17.98
CA LEU A 4 -2.62 -4.14 -16.56
C LEU A 4 -3.76 -4.81 -15.80
N LYS A 5 -3.45 -5.60 -14.79
CA LYS A 5 -4.45 -6.20 -13.91
C LYS A 5 -4.38 -5.55 -12.53
N ILE A 6 -5.38 -4.73 -12.22
CA ILE A 6 -5.44 -3.91 -11.01
C ILE A 6 -6.73 -4.26 -10.26
N ASN A 7 -6.60 -4.69 -9.01
CA ASN A 7 -7.73 -5.10 -8.15
C ASN A 7 -8.65 -6.13 -8.84
N GLY A 8 -8.05 -7.05 -9.59
CA GLY A 8 -8.78 -8.07 -10.33
C GLY A 8 -9.43 -7.63 -11.64
N GLN A 9 -9.32 -6.35 -11.99
CA GLN A 9 -9.86 -5.80 -13.24
C GLN A 9 -8.76 -5.53 -14.26
N GLU A 10 -9.08 -5.75 -15.54
CA GLU A 10 -8.16 -5.47 -16.65
C GLU A 10 -8.30 -4.01 -17.08
N HIS A 11 -7.17 -3.31 -17.16
CA HIS A 11 -7.05 -1.95 -17.68
C HIS A 11 -6.15 -1.98 -18.92
N SER A 12 -6.53 -1.25 -19.95
CA SER A 12 -5.74 -1.09 -21.19
C SER A 12 -5.10 0.29 -21.19
N TRP A 13 -3.82 0.36 -21.57
CA TRP A 13 -3.05 1.61 -21.65
C TRP A 13 -2.33 1.70 -23.00
N ASP A 14 -2.51 2.80 -23.70
CA ASP A 14 -1.88 3.06 -25.01
C ASP A 14 -1.01 4.33 -24.98
N GLY A 15 -0.64 4.79 -23.80
CA GLY A 15 0.24 5.92 -23.59
C GLY A 15 1.70 5.50 -23.32
N ASP A 16 2.45 6.39 -22.65
CA ASP A 16 3.86 6.16 -22.35
C ASP A 16 4.02 4.94 -21.41
N PRO A 17 4.75 3.89 -21.83
CA PRO A 17 5.03 2.73 -20.98
C PRO A 17 5.88 3.06 -19.75
N ASN A 18 6.58 4.18 -19.76
CA ASN A 18 7.39 4.64 -18.62
C ASN A 18 6.61 5.52 -17.63
N LEU A 19 5.33 5.79 -17.90
CA LEU A 19 4.49 6.49 -16.92
C LEU A 19 4.56 5.75 -15.58
N SER A 20 4.74 6.48 -14.47
CA SER A 20 4.77 5.84 -13.17
C SER A 20 3.42 5.22 -12.84
N LEU A 21 3.44 4.06 -12.21
CA LEU A 21 2.24 3.36 -11.77
C LEU A 21 1.37 4.26 -10.87
N LEU A 22 2.00 5.11 -10.04
CA LEU A 22 1.27 6.06 -9.19
C LEU A 22 0.35 6.98 -9.99
N TRP A 23 0.86 7.61 -11.05
CA TRP A 23 0.08 8.53 -11.87
C TRP A 23 -0.94 7.79 -12.72
N PHE A 24 -0.60 6.61 -13.23
CA PHE A 24 -1.59 5.76 -13.91
C PHE A 24 -2.76 5.43 -12.99
N LEU A 25 -2.50 5.01 -11.75
CA LEU A 25 -3.55 4.68 -10.78
C LEU A 25 -4.44 5.87 -10.50
N ARG A 26 -3.86 7.06 -10.28
CA ARG A 26 -4.61 8.25 -9.89
C ARG A 26 -5.36 8.92 -11.04
N ASP A 27 -4.67 9.09 -12.17
CA ASP A 27 -5.18 9.94 -13.26
C ASP A 27 -5.94 9.15 -14.33
N GLU A 28 -5.51 7.91 -14.61
CA GLU A 28 -6.11 7.09 -15.65
C GLU A 28 -7.11 6.08 -15.09
N ALA A 29 -6.75 5.37 -14.03
CA ALA A 29 -7.63 4.38 -13.41
C ALA A 29 -8.62 4.98 -12.39
N GLY A 30 -8.45 6.24 -12.00
CA GLY A 30 -9.31 6.91 -11.02
C GLY A 30 -9.18 6.39 -9.58
N LEU A 31 -8.12 5.62 -9.29
CA LEU A 31 -7.85 5.02 -7.99
C LEU A 31 -6.99 5.98 -7.16
N THR A 32 -7.61 6.95 -6.51
CA THR A 32 -6.94 8.07 -5.85
C THR A 32 -6.48 7.78 -4.42
N GLY A 33 -6.74 6.59 -3.89
CA GLY A 33 -6.32 6.19 -2.54
C GLY A 33 -4.80 6.17 -2.37
N THR A 34 -4.06 5.71 -3.36
CA THR A 34 -2.59 5.74 -3.39
C THR A 34 -2.10 7.19 -3.53
N LYS A 35 -1.19 7.62 -2.65
CA LYS A 35 -0.82 9.04 -2.52
C LYS A 35 0.58 9.34 -3.03
N TYR A 36 0.76 10.54 -3.59
CA TYR A 36 2.06 11.11 -3.92
C TYR A 36 2.64 11.83 -2.69
N GLY A 37 3.91 11.58 -2.39
CA GLY A 37 4.65 12.30 -1.36
C GLY A 37 6.00 12.78 -1.89
N CYS A 38 7.04 11.92 -1.87
CA CYS A 38 8.42 12.28 -2.26
C CYS A 38 8.73 12.09 -3.75
N GLY A 39 8.05 11.16 -4.44
CA GLY A 39 8.36 10.80 -5.83
C GLY A 39 9.69 10.03 -6.02
N GLN A 40 10.34 9.60 -4.94
CA GLN A 40 11.68 9.02 -4.91
C GLN A 40 11.76 7.73 -4.10
N ALA A 41 10.64 7.09 -3.83
CA ALA A 41 10.52 5.86 -3.02
C ALA A 41 10.98 6.00 -1.55
N LEU A 42 11.08 7.21 -1.02
CA LEU A 42 11.60 7.45 0.33
C LEU A 42 10.51 7.48 1.42
N CYS A 43 9.32 7.99 1.10
CA CYS A 43 8.29 8.23 2.13
C CYS A 43 7.29 7.08 2.31
N GLY A 44 7.09 6.24 1.32
CA GLY A 44 6.16 5.11 1.37
C GLY A 44 4.68 5.44 1.17
N ALA A 45 4.29 6.71 0.97
CA ALA A 45 2.89 7.11 0.78
C ALA A 45 2.23 6.44 -0.44
N CYS A 46 3.02 6.08 -1.45
CA CYS A 46 2.57 5.47 -2.70
C CYS A 46 2.62 3.93 -2.70
N THR A 47 2.78 3.29 -1.56
CA THR A 47 2.90 1.83 -1.48
C THR A 47 1.66 1.13 -2.00
N VAL A 48 1.86 0.20 -2.91
CA VAL A 48 0.88 -0.76 -3.41
C VAL A 48 1.46 -2.18 -3.29
N ILE A 49 0.64 -3.20 -3.51
CA ILE A 49 1.10 -4.59 -3.52
C ILE A 49 1.11 -5.09 -4.96
N VAL A 50 2.25 -5.63 -5.40
CA VAL A 50 2.39 -6.30 -6.70
C VAL A 50 2.81 -7.75 -6.44
N ASP A 51 1.96 -8.71 -6.79
CA ASP A 51 2.19 -10.14 -6.56
C ASP A 51 2.59 -10.49 -5.12
N LYS A 52 2.00 -9.90 -4.11
CA LYS A 52 2.29 -10.06 -2.67
C LYS A 52 3.47 -9.24 -2.13
N GLU A 53 4.18 -8.50 -2.97
CA GLU A 53 5.29 -7.64 -2.54
C GLU A 53 4.85 -6.18 -2.47
N ALA A 54 5.26 -5.48 -1.42
CA ALA A 54 5.09 -4.03 -1.32
C ALA A 54 6.05 -3.32 -2.26
N VAL A 55 5.52 -2.46 -3.13
CA VAL A 55 6.33 -1.65 -4.05
C VAL A 55 5.95 -0.17 -3.96
N ARG A 56 6.90 0.69 -4.29
CA ARG A 56 6.69 2.14 -4.35
C ARG A 56 6.22 2.52 -5.77
N ALA A 57 4.93 2.84 -5.90
CA ALA A 57 4.33 3.12 -7.20
C ALA A 57 4.90 4.36 -7.89
N CYS A 58 5.53 5.29 -7.16
CA CYS A 58 6.10 6.50 -7.73
C CYS A 58 7.33 6.26 -8.60
N ILE A 59 8.06 5.15 -8.39
CA ILE A 59 9.26 4.77 -9.17
C ILE A 59 9.06 3.50 -10.00
N THR A 60 7.90 2.89 -9.93
CA THR A 60 7.53 1.70 -10.71
C THR A 60 6.81 2.16 -11.98
N SER A 61 7.24 1.74 -13.16
CA SER A 61 6.56 2.09 -14.40
C SER A 61 5.38 1.16 -14.68
N VAL A 62 4.44 1.60 -15.52
CA VAL A 62 3.33 0.73 -15.96
C VAL A 62 3.83 -0.51 -16.69
N SER A 63 4.94 -0.39 -17.43
CA SER A 63 5.57 -1.53 -18.10
C SER A 63 6.13 -2.58 -17.14
N ASP A 64 6.58 -2.18 -15.95
CA ASP A 64 7.15 -3.10 -14.94
C ASP A 64 6.12 -4.05 -14.33
N VAL A 65 4.85 -3.72 -14.43
CA VAL A 65 3.76 -4.50 -13.82
C VAL A 65 2.89 -5.24 -14.84
N VAL A 66 3.31 -5.27 -16.10
CA VAL A 66 2.62 -6.05 -17.13
C VAL A 66 2.66 -7.55 -16.77
N GLY A 67 1.51 -8.19 -16.83
CA GLY A 67 1.37 -9.61 -16.46
C GLY A 67 1.37 -9.90 -14.96
N ARG A 68 1.46 -8.85 -14.13
CA ARG A 68 1.46 -8.97 -12.65
C ARG A 68 0.13 -8.48 -12.07
N GLN A 69 -0.15 -8.90 -10.84
CA GLN A 69 -1.35 -8.48 -10.11
C GLN A 69 -1.04 -7.27 -9.23
N VAL A 70 -1.65 -6.14 -9.52
CA VAL A 70 -1.54 -4.93 -8.70
C VAL A 70 -2.73 -4.84 -7.76
N THR A 71 -2.48 -4.68 -6.47
CA THR A 71 -3.52 -4.43 -5.47
C THR A 71 -3.28 -3.07 -4.84
N THR A 72 -4.28 -2.20 -4.89
CA THR A 72 -4.30 -0.91 -4.21
C THR A 72 -5.17 -0.98 -2.96
N ILE A 73 -5.23 0.11 -2.19
CA ILE A 73 -6.09 0.19 -0.99
C ILE A 73 -7.56 -0.05 -1.32
N GLU A 74 -8.01 0.38 -2.50
CA GLU A 74 -9.39 0.20 -2.96
C GLU A 74 -9.74 -1.29 -3.19
N GLY A 75 -8.74 -2.11 -3.48
CA GLY A 75 -8.93 -3.54 -3.71
C GLY A 75 -8.37 -4.44 -2.62
N LEU A 76 -7.88 -3.89 -1.52
CA LEU A 76 -7.31 -4.70 -0.43
C LEU A 76 -8.34 -5.62 0.22
N HIS A 77 -9.58 -5.15 0.37
CA HIS A 77 -10.71 -5.93 0.88
C HIS A 77 -12.01 -5.38 0.31
N ALA A 78 -12.96 -6.25 -0.02
CA ALA A 78 -14.22 -5.86 -0.68
C ALA A 78 -15.05 -4.86 0.13
N THR A 79 -15.00 -4.93 1.47
CA THR A 79 -15.77 -4.06 2.38
C THR A 79 -14.89 -3.18 3.26
N GLY A 80 -13.57 -3.15 3.03
CA GLY A 80 -12.63 -2.41 3.87
C GLY A 80 -12.37 -3.06 5.23
N ASP A 81 -12.60 -4.34 5.36
CA ASP A 81 -12.49 -5.10 6.61
C ASP A 81 -11.29 -6.06 6.65
N HIS A 82 -10.25 -5.76 5.88
CA HIS A 82 -8.97 -6.45 6.04
C HIS A 82 -8.51 -6.35 7.51
N PRO A 83 -7.89 -7.39 8.10
CA PRO A 83 -7.46 -7.36 9.51
C PRO A 83 -6.66 -6.11 9.88
N VAL A 84 -5.77 -5.66 8.99
CA VAL A 84 -5.01 -4.41 9.18
C VAL A 84 -5.96 -3.20 9.25
N GLN A 85 -6.93 -3.10 8.34
CA GLN A 85 -7.90 -2.00 8.32
C GLN A 85 -8.77 -1.97 9.57
N LYS A 86 -9.21 -3.15 10.06
CA LYS A 86 -9.94 -3.25 11.33
C LYS A 86 -9.10 -2.76 12.51
N ALA A 87 -7.86 -3.22 12.61
CA ALA A 87 -6.95 -2.80 13.67
C ALA A 87 -6.70 -1.29 13.63
N TRP A 88 -6.54 -0.70 12.44
CA TRP A 88 -6.39 0.75 12.27
C TRP A 88 -7.57 1.53 12.83
N ARG A 89 -8.79 1.09 12.55
CA ARG A 89 -10.01 1.72 13.10
C ARG A 89 -10.11 1.52 14.60
N GLN A 90 -9.86 0.32 15.07
CA GLN A 90 -9.99 -0.02 16.50
C GLN A 90 -9.04 0.80 17.38
N LEU A 91 -7.84 1.06 16.92
CA LEU A 91 -6.83 1.82 17.65
C LEU A 91 -6.77 3.32 17.28
N ASN A 92 -7.67 3.79 16.42
CA ASN A 92 -7.71 5.19 15.96
C ASN A 92 -6.32 5.68 15.53
N VAL A 93 -5.67 4.93 14.66
CA VAL A 93 -4.26 5.16 14.29
C VAL A 93 -4.03 6.53 13.65
N PRO A 94 -4.82 6.99 12.65
CA PRO A 94 -4.51 8.20 11.89
C PRO A 94 -4.59 9.49 12.70
N GLN A 95 -3.78 10.48 12.29
CA GLN A 95 -4.01 11.89 12.59
C GLN A 95 -4.42 12.60 11.29
N CYS A 96 -3.49 13.14 10.49
CA CYS A 96 -3.86 13.76 9.21
C CYS A 96 -4.36 12.75 8.16
N GLY A 97 -3.96 11.50 8.26
CA GLY A 97 -4.40 10.41 7.39
C GLY A 97 -3.62 10.25 6.08
N PHE A 98 -2.75 11.18 5.70
CA PHE A 98 -2.13 11.20 4.38
C PHE A 98 -1.23 9.98 4.11
N CYS A 99 -0.43 9.56 5.08
CA CYS A 99 0.50 8.43 4.93
C CYS A 99 -0.17 7.07 5.18
N GLN A 100 -1.42 7.03 5.65
CA GLN A 100 -2.00 5.81 6.21
C GLN A 100 -2.28 4.74 5.17
N VAL A 101 -2.65 5.10 3.95
CA VAL A 101 -2.83 4.14 2.86
C VAL A 101 -1.53 3.37 2.60
N GLY A 102 -0.41 4.06 2.48
CA GLY A 102 0.90 3.43 2.32
C GLY A 102 1.29 2.57 3.53
N GLN A 103 1.00 3.04 4.74
CA GLN A 103 1.25 2.29 5.98
C GLN A 103 0.45 0.99 6.01
N ILE A 104 -0.83 1.05 5.68
CA ILE A 104 -1.73 -0.12 5.64
C ILE A 104 -1.26 -1.12 4.58
N MET A 105 -0.92 -0.66 3.38
CA MET A 105 -0.48 -1.53 2.29
C MET A 105 0.84 -2.23 2.63
N GLN A 106 1.81 -1.51 3.21
CA GLN A 106 3.06 -2.10 3.69
C GLN A 106 2.81 -3.15 4.78
N ALA A 107 1.95 -2.83 5.74
CA ALA A 107 1.57 -3.74 6.81
C ALA A 107 0.88 -5.01 6.28
N ALA A 108 -0.04 -4.86 5.32
CA ALA A 108 -0.71 -5.99 4.70
C ALA A 108 0.28 -6.92 3.98
N ALA A 109 1.24 -6.36 3.25
CA ALA A 109 2.30 -7.13 2.60
C ALA A 109 3.19 -7.86 3.62
N LEU A 110 3.55 -7.19 4.72
CA LEU A 110 4.30 -7.83 5.81
C LEU A 110 3.57 -9.05 6.37
N LEU A 111 2.27 -8.92 6.65
CA LEU A 111 1.48 -10.02 7.21
C LEU A 111 1.22 -11.17 6.22
N MET A 112 1.28 -10.91 4.92
CA MET A 112 1.28 -11.97 3.90
C MET A 112 2.55 -12.80 3.96
N GLU A 113 3.70 -12.16 4.14
CA GLU A 113 5.00 -12.82 4.22
C GLU A 113 5.25 -13.45 5.58
N ASN A 114 4.92 -12.73 6.65
CA ASN A 114 5.11 -13.16 8.03
C ASN A 114 3.83 -12.89 8.83
N PRO A 115 2.94 -13.90 9.02
CA PRO A 115 1.65 -13.70 9.70
C PRO A 115 1.74 -13.34 11.19
N LYS A 116 2.88 -13.58 11.83
CA LYS A 116 3.10 -13.30 13.25
C LYS A 116 4.46 -12.63 13.49
N PRO A 117 4.63 -11.39 13.01
CA PRO A 117 5.90 -10.69 13.18
C PRO A 117 6.11 -10.27 14.64
N SER A 118 7.36 -10.27 15.09
CA SER A 118 7.74 -9.62 16.34
C SER A 118 7.67 -8.09 16.19
N HIS A 119 7.68 -7.37 17.32
CA HIS A 119 7.72 -5.91 17.30
C HIS A 119 8.95 -5.37 16.53
N ASP A 120 10.10 -6.01 16.67
CA ASP A 120 11.31 -5.62 15.92
C ASP A 120 11.15 -5.84 14.42
N GLN A 121 10.54 -6.94 14.01
CA GLN A 121 10.26 -7.23 12.60
C GLN A 121 9.26 -6.23 12.01
N ILE A 122 8.25 -5.83 12.79
CA ILE A 122 7.30 -4.79 12.39
C ILE A 122 8.05 -3.45 12.18
N ARG A 123 8.85 -3.01 13.14
CA ARG A 123 9.62 -1.77 13.03
C ARG A 123 10.54 -1.78 11.83
N GLN A 124 11.23 -2.88 11.58
CA GLN A 124 12.12 -3.03 10.44
C GLN A 124 11.35 -2.95 9.10
N ALA A 125 10.25 -3.69 8.97
CA ALA A 125 9.44 -3.70 7.76
C ALA A 125 8.81 -2.33 7.46
N MET A 126 8.42 -1.59 8.50
CA MET A 126 7.73 -0.30 8.39
C MET A 126 8.69 0.90 8.33
N SER A 127 10.00 0.70 8.42
CA SER A 127 10.99 1.77 8.51
C SER A 127 11.04 2.70 7.30
N GLY A 128 10.60 2.23 6.14
CA GLY A 128 10.50 3.02 4.90
C GLY A 128 9.20 3.81 4.75
N ASN A 129 8.29 3.76 5.72
CA ASN A 129 7.02 4.47 5.69
C ASN A 129 7.02 5.60 6.72
N ILE A 130 7.06 6.83 6.25
CA ILE A 130 7.19 8.03 7.07
C ILE A 130 5.82 8.57 7.47
N CYS A 131 5.66 8.92 8.75
CA CYS A 131 4.49 9.61 9.29
C CYS A 131 4.92 10.92 9.95
N ARG A 132 4.58 12.06 9.36
CA ARG A 132 4.95 13.36 9.91
C ARG A 132 4.22 13.67 11.23
N CYS A 133 3.05 13.08 11.44
CA CYS A 133 2.28 13.19 12.68
C CYS A 133 2.81 12.30 13.81
N GLY A 134 3.78 11.44 13.53
CA GLY A 134 4.40 10.57 14.55
C GLY A 134 3.52 9.45 15.07
N CYS A 135 2.63 8.90 14.24
CA CYS A 135 1.72 7.82 14.63
C CYS A 135 2.39 6.44 14.78
N TYR A 136 3.71 6.36 14.76
CA TYR A 136 4.47 5.10 14.68
C TYR A 136 4.10 4.07 15.76
N GLN A 137 3.91 4.50 17.01
CA GLN A 137 3.57 3.59 18.09
C GLN A 137 2.19 2.95 17.86
N ARG A 138 1.21 3.74 17.43
CA ARG A 138 -0.13 3.23 17.11
C ARG A 138 -0.10 2.32 15.88
N ILE A 139 0.71 2.64 14.88
CA ILE A 139 0.91 1.81 13.68
C ILE A 139 1.46 0.44 14.10
N GLU A 140 2.53 0.40 14.90
CA GLU A 140 3.13 -0.84 15.39
C GLU A 140 2.12 -1.68 16.18
N ASN A 141 1.41 -1.05 17.10
CA ASN A 141 0.38 -1.73 17.91
C ASN A 141 -0.76 -2.27 17.04
N ALA A 142 -1.17 -1.53 16.02
CA ALA A 142 -2.23 -1.98 15.10
C ALA A 142 -1.80 -3.18 14.25
N ILE A 143 -0.56 -3.20 13.78
CA ILE A 143 -0.03 -4.34 13.03
C ILE A 143 0.05 -5.57 13.94
N HIS A 144 0.53 -5.39 15.17
CA HIS A 144 0.57 -6.48 16.15
C HIS A 144 -0.84 -7.01 16.43
N LEU A 145 -1.82 -6.13 16.67
CA LEU A 145 -3.22 -6.51 16.86
C LEU A 145 -3.77 -7.28 15.64
N ALA A 146 -3.54 -6.79 14.44
CA ALA A 146 -3.97 -7.47 13.21
C ALA A 146 -3.39 -8.88 13.09
N SER A 147 -2.16 -9.10 13.56
CA SER A 147 -1.46 -10.41 13.52
C SER A 147 -1.96 -11.40 14.58
N THR A 148 -2.57 -10.91 15.66
CA THR A 148 -3.03 -11.75 16.78
C THR A 148 -4.54 -12.01 16.78
N GLY A 149 -5.28 -11.32 15.93
CA GLY A 149 -6.73 -11.45 15.75
C GLY A 149 -7.47 -10.17 16.15
N VAL A 150 -8.31 -9.70 15.23
CA VAL A 150 -9.14 -8.50 15.34
C VAL A 150 -10.60 -8.90 15.21
#